data_9089a9726c6ff68f0e1f7954ef050d3f
#
_entry.id   9089a9726c6ff68f0e1f7954ef050d3f
#
_cell.length_a   1.000
_cell.length_b   1.000
_cell.length_c   1.000
_cell.angle_alpha   90.00
_cell.angle_beta   90.00
_cell.angle_gamma   90.00
#
_symmetry.space_group_name_H-M   'P 1'
#
loop_
_entity.id
_entity.type
_entity.pdbx_description
1 polymer ?
#
loop_
_entity_poly.entity_id
_entity_poly.type
_entity_poly.pdbx_seq_one_letter_code
_entity_poly.pdbx_strand_id
1 'polypeptide(L)'
;MTKRIIHTNQAVSEDAAAFVAACEKAYSRQLTKIADYIAAHKEQCPIVLISGPSGSGKTTTALMLEEKLDRRGLETHTLSQDNYFRTLTEADKALLAEGKLDLESPDRVDEELLNRQLQDIIACKTVELTEFDFPTHTRRQSGKTLTRKPGEVVILEGIHTLNPHVVTLPEEQTVRLYVSVRTRVEGPDGTLLHPKYIRLLRRMQRDVEHRGRPATGTLAMFHSVNRGEDTFIMPYKHRSTFDVDTYFPYEIHVYRHYLLDTLQTLADHPEVAAILPVLAAATPLDASVVPPTALIREFIGDSVYHQ
;
A
#
# COMPACT_ATOMS: atom_id res chain seq x y z
N MET A 1 -5.49 -15.57 8.46
CA MET A 1 -4.45 -16.21 9.28
C MET A 1 -4.30 -15.52 10.62
N THR A 2 -3.75 -16.19 11.63
CA THR A 2 -3.42 -15.59 12.95
C THR A 2 -1.98 -15.91 13.29
N LYS A 3 -1.24 -14.94 13.81
CA LYS A 3 0.11 -15.11 14.34
C LYS A 3 0.11 -14.77 15.83
N ARG A 4 0.72 -15.62 16.65
CA ARG A 4 0.81 -15.40 18.10
C ARG A 4 2.07 -14.62 18.42
N ILE A 5 1.94 -13.52 19.18
CA ILE A 5 3.08 -12.67 19.54
C ILE A 5 4.17 -13.46 20.30
N ILE A 6 3.79 -14.46 21.10
CA ILE A 6 4.72 -15.29 21.86
C ILE A 6 5.68 -16.02 20.92
N HIS A 7 5.19 -16.56 19.79
CA HIS A 7 6.02 -17.30 18.84
C HIS A 7 6.97 -16.37 18.08
N THR A 8 6.52 -15.17 17.74
CA THR A 8 7.37 -14.19 17.06
C THR A 8 8.39 -13.58 18.02
N ASN A 9 8.06 -13.40 19.31
CA ASN A 9 9.00 -13.02 20.37
C ASN A 9 10.16 -14.02 20.47
N GLN A 10 9.82 -15.31 20.51
CA GLN A 10 10.83 -16.38 20.56
C GLN A 10 11.76 -16.29 19.34
N ALA A 11 11.22 -16.20 18.14
CA ALA A 11 12.00 -16.14 16.90
C ALA A 11 12.93 -14.89 16.87
N VAL A 12 12.45 -13.73 17.33
CA VAL A 12 13.27 -12.51 17.44
C VAL A 12 14.39 -12.69 18.46
N SER A 13 14.11 -13.35 19.59
CA SER A 13 15.11 -13.56 20.66
C SER A 13 16.17 -14.61 20.30
N GLU A 14 15.81 -15.61 19.49
CA GLU A 14 16.74 -16.65 19.05
C GLU A 14 17.69 -16.17 17.95
N ASP A 15 17.15 -15.59 16.87
CA ASP A 15 17.94 -15.03 15.76
C ASP A 15 17.05 -14.05 14.95
N ALA A 16 17.11 -12.79 15.32
CA ALA A 16 16.34 -11.73 14.67
C ALA A 16 16.62 -11.60 13.16
N ALA A 17 17.89 -11.71 12.77
CA ALA A 17 18.30 -11.54 11.37
C ALA A 17 17.80 -12.72 10.51
N ALA A 18 17.94 -13.95 10.98
CA ALA A 18 17.41 -15.12 10.29
C ALA A 18 15.88 -15.08 10.21
N PHE A 19 15.20 -14.62 11.26
CA PHE A 19 13.75 -14.49 11.27
C PHE A 19 13.26 -13.46 10.24
N VAL A 20 13.86 -12.27 10.22
CA VAL A 20 13.56 -11.24 9.21
C VAL A 20 13.79 -11.78 7.80
N ALA A 21 14.96 -12.37 7.54
CA ALA A 21 15.30 -12.94 6.24
C ALA A 21 14.31 -14.01 5.77
N ALA A 22 13.82 -14.86 6.69
CA ALA A 22 12.82 -15.87 6.38
C ALA A 22 11.47 -15.26 5.98
N CYS A 23 11.04 -14.19 6.67
CA CYS A 23 9.82 -13.46 6.36
C CYS A 23 9.91 -12.77 4.98
N GLU A 24 11.01 -12.07 4.70
CA GLU A 24 11.26 -11.43 3.41
C GLU A 24 11.29 -12.45 2.27
N LYS A 25 11.94 -13.58 2.47
CA LYS A 25 11.98 -14.68 1.49
C LYS A 25 10.57 -15.23 1.21
N ALA A 26 9.72 -15.35 2.23
CA ALA A 26 8.34 -15.82 2.06
C ALA A 26 7.52 -14.85 1.21
N TYR A 27 7.62 -13.55 1.47
CA TYR A 27 6.96 -12.51 0.68
C TYR A 27 7.49 -12.49 -0.77
N SER A 28 8.81 -12.51 -0.94
CA SER A 28 9.44 -12.55 -2.26
C SER A 28 8.98 -13.75 -3.10
N ARG A 29 8.78 -14.94 -2.49
CA ARG A 29 8.24 -16.12 -3.19
C ARG A 29 6.81 -15.91 -3.66
N GLN A 30 5.97 -15.21 -2.88
CA GLN A 30 4.61 -14.88 -3.28
C GLN A 30 4.62 -13.98 -4.52
N LEU A 31 5.42 -12.91 -4.52
CA LEU A 31 5.56 -12.01 -5.67
C LEU A 31 6.18 -12.72 -6.89
N THR A 32 7.10 -13.66 -6.68
CA THR A 32 7.69 -14.45 -7.77
C THR A 32 6.62 -15.22 -8.56
N LYS A 33 5.67 -15.88 -7.85
CA LYS A 33 4.56 -16.60 -8.50
C LYS A 33 3.65 -15.68 -9.30
N ILE A 34 3.42 -14.46 -8.79
CA ILE A 34 2.62 -13.45 -9.47
C ILE A 34 3.35 -12.95 -10.72
N ALA A 35 4.66 -12.66 -10.62
CA ALA A 35 5.47 -12.26 -11.76
C ALA A 35 5.51 -13.34 -12.86
N ASP A 36 5.61 -14.62 -12.49
CA ASP A 36 5.55 -15.73 -13.43
C ASP A 36 4.20 -15.79 -14.17
N TYR A 37 3.11 -15.55 -13.44
CA TYR A 37 1.77 -15.49 -14.04
C TYR A 37 1.62 -14.31 -15.00
N ILE A 38 2.06 -13.11 -14.61
CA ILE A 38 2.00 -11.91 -15.45
C ILE A 38 2.82 -12.13 -16.72
N ALA A 39 4.04 -12.62 -16.60
CA ALA A 39 4.91 -12.90 -17.75
C ALA A 39 4.29 -13.89 -18.76
N ALA A 40 3.55 -14.90 -18.26
CA ALA A 40 2.85 -15.86 -19.09
C ALA A 40 1.62 -15.29 -19.81
N HIS A 41 1.02 -14.21 -19.29
CA HIS A 41 -0.23 -13.64 -19.81
C HIS A 41 -0.07 -12.22 -20.40
N LYS A 42 1.15 -11.72 -20.52
CA LYS A 42 1.46 -10.34 -20.91
C LYS A 42 0.84 -9.87 -22.23
N GLU A 43 0.66 -10.75 -23.19
CA GLU A 43 0.07 -10.43 -24.50
C GLU A 43 -1.45 -10.17 -24.38
N GLN A 44 -2.13 -10.93 -23.51
CA GLN A 44 -3.56 -10.79 -23.29
C GLN A 44 -3.86 -9.72 -22.21
N CYS A 45 -3.02 -9.66 -21.19
CA CYS A 45 -3.21 -8.79 -20.02
C CYS A 45 -2.01 -7.82 -19.87
N PRO A 46 -1.89 -6.81 -20.75
CA PRO A 46 -0.76 -5.88 -20.70
C PRO A 46 -0.83 -4.90 -19.52
N ILE A 47 -1.96 -4.86 -18.79
CA ILE A 47 -2.17 -3.98 -17.64
C ILE A 47 -2.28 -4.81 -16.36
N VAL A 48 -1.51 -4.43 -15.36
CA VAL A 48 -1.61 -4.95 -13.99
C VAL A 48 -2.21 -3.88 -13.09
N LEU A 49 -3.31 -4.20 -12.43
CA LEU A 49 -3.99 -3.30 -11.50
C LEU A 49 -3.70 -3.74 -10.06
N ILE A 50 -3.14 -2.85 -9.26
CA ILE A 50 -2.84 -3.11 -7.85
C ILE A 50 -3.70 -2.20 -6.97
N SER A 51 -4.67 -2.78 -6.27
CA SER A 51 -5.52 -2.08 -5.31
C SER A 51 -5.25 -2.53 -3.89
N GLY A 52 -5.66 -1.69 -2.96
CA GLY A 52 -5.62 -1.98 -1.53
C GLY A 52 -5.68 -0.69 -0.71
N PRO A 53 -6.04 -0.78 0.57
CA PRO A 53 -6.24 0.38 1.42
C PRO A 53 -4.93 1.12 1.74
N SER A 54 -5.04 2.34 2.29
CA SER A 54 -3.90 3.13 2.73
C SER A 54 -3.05 2.37 3.76
N GLY A 55 -1.71 2.42 3.60
CA GLY A 55 -0.76 1.71 4.46
C GLY A 55 -0.67 0.19 4.19
N SER A 56 -1.20 -0.29 3.05
CA SER A 56 -1.10 -1.71 2.68
C SER A 56 0.24 -2.09 2.03
N GLY A 57 1.04 -1.12 1.57
CA GLY A 57 2.31 -1.36 0.86
C GLY A 57 2.12 -1.60 -0.64
N LYS A 58 1.09 -1.01 -1.26
CA LYS A 58 0.81 -1.13 -2.71
C LYS A 58 1.98 -0.67 -3.57
N THR A 59 2.46 0.54 -3.30
CA THR A 59 3.50 1.19 -4.11
C THR A 59 4.79 0.37 -4.07
N THR A 60 5.24 -0.01 -2.88
CA THR A 60 6.43 -0.87 -2.75
C THR A 60 6.21 -2.25 -3.38
N THR A 61 5.00 -2.85 -3.23
CA THR A 61 4.67 -4.11 -3.90
C THR A 61 4.74 -3.98 -5.42
N ALA A 62 4.26 -2.86 -5.99
CA ALA A 62 4.34 -2.58 -7.43
C ALA A 62 5.78 -2.52 -7.91
N LEU A 63 6.64 -1.76 -7.22
CA LEU A 63 8.06 -1.62 -7.56
C LEU A 63 8.85 -2.94 -7.40
N MET A 64 8.57 -3.72 -6.34
CA MET A 64 9.15 -5.07 -6.18
C MET A 64 8.70 -6.04 -7.28
N LEU A 65 7.47 -5.88 -7.77
CA LEU A 65 6.94 -6.69 -8.85
C LEU A 65 7.57 -6.29 -10.21
N GLU A 66 7.69 -4.99 -10.46
CA GLU A 66 8.44 -4.42 -11.60
C GLU A 66 9.85 -4.99 -11.65
N GLU A 67 10.64 -4.88 -10.57
CA GLU A 67 11.99 -5.45 -10.50
C GLU A 67 12.03 -6.94 -10.83
N LYS A 68 11.03 -7.71 -10.39
CA LYS A 68 10.95 -9.15 -10.69
C LYS A 68 10.60 -9.43 -12.16
N LEU A 69 9.80 -8.59 -12.79
CA LEU A 69 9.45 -8.69 -14.21
C LEU A 69 10.65 -8.29 -15.09
N ASP A 70 11.33 -7.20 -14.74
CA ASP A 70 12.54 -6.74 -15.43
C ASP A 70 13.64 -7.79 -15.41
N ARG A 71 13.86 -8.48 -14.28
CA ARG A 71 14.80 -9.60 -14.18
C ARG A 71 14.45 -10.79 -15.10
N ARG A 72 13.21 -10.86 -15.60
CA ARG A 72 12.76 -11.83 -16.62
C ARG A 72 12.88 -11.30 -18.04
N GLY A 73 13.46 -10.10 -18.20
CA GLY A 73 13.57 -9.42 -19.50
C GLY A 73 12.24 -8.86 -19.98
N LEU A 74 11.30 -8.62 -19.06
CA LEU A 74 10.01 -8.02 -19.35
C LEU A 74 10.02 -6.56 -18.89
N GLU A 75 10.19 -5.62 -19.83
CA GLU A 75 10.13 -4.19 -19.57
C GLU A 75 8.79 -3.82 -18.95
N THR A 76 8.81 -3.10 -17.85
CA THR A 76 7.65 -2.79 -17.04
C THR A 76 7.63 -1.29 -16.69
N HIS A 77 6.45 -0.69 -16.66
CA HIS A 77 6.26 0.71 -16.30
C HIS A 77 5.25 0.82 -15.17
N THR A 78 5.61 1.44 -14.06
CA THR A 78 4.71 1.64 -12.92
C THR A 78 4.12 3.05 -12.92
N LEU A 79 2.79 3.13 -12.84
CA LEU A 79 2.00 4.35 -12.76
C LEU A 79 1.22 4.38 -11.44
N SER A 80 1.10 5.57 -10.84
CA SER A 80 0.22 5.78 -9.69
C SER A 80 -1.09 6.41 -10.12
N GLN A 81 -2.22 5.84 -9.66
CA GLN A 81 -3.55 6.41 -9.82
C GLN A 81 -3.68 7.79 -9.17
N ASP A 82 -2.89 8.06 -8.13
CA ASP A 82 -2.93 9.34 -7.43
C ASP A 82 -2.57 10.51 -8.36
N ASN A 83 -1.79 10.26 -9.42
CA ASN A 83 -1.48 11.25 -10.45
C ASN A 83 -2.70 11.68 -11.29
N TYR A 84 -3.80 10.97 -11.16
CA TYR A 84 -5.07 11.28 -11.84
C TYR A 84 -6.10 11.95 -10.94
N PHE A 85 -5.75 12.34 -9.71
CA PHE A 85 -6.65 13.12 -8.88
C PHE A 85 -6.98 14.45 -9.53
N ARG A 86 -8.25 14.87 -9.40
CA ARG A 86 -8.73 16.18 -9.85
C ARG A 86 -8.14 17.28 -8.97
N THR A 87 -7.71 18.37 -9.57
CA THR A 87 -7.34 19.58 -8.82
C THR A 87 -8.51 20.03 -7.94
N LEU A 88 -8.24 20.37 -6.67
CA LEU A 88 -9.27 20.89 -5.77
C LEU A 88 -9.76 22.26 -6.25
N THR A 89 -11.07 22.39 -6.37
CA THR A 89 -11.73 23.68 -6.55
C THR A 89 -11.69 24.49 -5.24
N GLU A 90 -11.98 25.78 -5.29
CA GLU A 90 -12.07 26.61 -4.07
C GLU A 90 -13.17 26.11 -3.12
N ALA A 91 -14.27 25.56 -3.66
CA ALA A 91 -15.30 24.91 -2.85
C ALA A 91 -14.78 23.65 -2.16
N ASP A 92 -14.00 22.82 -2.85
CA ASP A 92 -13.36 21.62 -2.26
C ASP A 92 -12.37 21.99 -1.16
N LYS A 93 -11.58 23.05 -1.36
CA LYS A 93 -10.63 23.54 -0.36
C LYS A 93 -11.34 24.03 0.91
N ALA A 94 -12.50 24.69 0.76
CA ALA A 94 -13.32 25.09 1.89
C ALA A 94 -13.84 23.86 2.66
N LEU A 95 -14.36 22.84 1.96
CA LEU A 95 -14.81 21.58 2.56
C LEU A 95 -13.64 20.82 3.23
N LEU A 96 -12.46 20.85 2.63
CA LEU A 96 -11.25 20.26 3.22
C LEU A 96 -10.86 20.95 4.52
N ALA A 97 -10.88 22.28 4.56
CA ALA A 97 -10.59 23.06 5.76
C ALA A 97 -11.58 22.78 6.90
N GLU A 98 -12.84 22.45 6.56
CA GLU A 98 -13.87 22.05 7.52
C GLU A 98 -13.83 20.55 7.88
N GLY A 99 -12.91 19.77 7.30
CA GLY A 99 -12.81 18.32 7.48
C GLY A 99 -14.01 17.53 6.89
N LYS A 100 -14.74 18.11 5.93
CA LYS A 100 -15.93 17.54 5.30
C LYS A 100 -15.66 16.91 3.93
N LEU A 101 -14.50 17.20 3.32
CA LEU A 101 -14.13 16.59 2.04
C LEU A 101 -13.70 15.15 2.26
N ASP A 102 -14.36 14.21 1.57
CA ASP A 102 -13.96 12.79 1.58
C ASP A 102 -12.79 12.57 0.61
N LEU A 103 -11.57 12.50 1.16
CA LEU A 103 -10.35 12.27 0.39
C LEU A 103 -10.22 10.83 -0.13
N GLU A 104 -11.00 9.90 0.42
CA GLU A 104 -11.04 8.49 -0.01
C GLU A 104 -12.10 8.25 -1.12
N SER A 105 -12.88 9.26 -1.51
CA SER A 105 -13.90 9.12 -2.56
C SER A 105 -13.30 8.84 -3.92
N PRO A 106 -13.83 7.87 -4.70
CA PRO A 106 -13.45 7.63 -6.09
C PRO A 106 -13.71 8.85 -7.01
N ASP A 107 -14.64 9.75 -6.65
CA ASP A 107 -14.94 10.96 -7.41
C ASP A 107 -13.75 11.93 -7.51
N ARG A 108 -12.75 11.72 -6.65
CA ARG A 108 -11.48 12.46 -6.71
C ARG A 108 -10.65 12.12 -7.94
N VAL A 109 -10.85 10.95 -8.54
CA VAL A 109 -10.13 10.50 -9.72
C VAL A 109 -10.77 11.06 -10.99
N ASP A 110 -9.96 11.51 -11.93
CA ASP A 110 -10.38 11.83 -13.30
C ASP A 110 -10.43 10.52 -14.11
N GLU A 111 -11.53 9.79 -13.97
CA GLU A 111 -11.73 8.50 -14.59
C GLU A 111 -11.76 8.56 -16.12
N GLU A 112 -12.20 9.65 -16.70
CA GLU A 112 -12.21 9.84 -18.17
C GLU A 112 -10.79 9.92 -18.72
N LEU A 113 -9.93 10.75 -18.08
CA LEU A 113 -8.53 10.87 -18.47
C LEU A 113 -7.80 9.55 -18.26
N LEU A 114 -7.98 8.92 -17.08
CA LEU A 114 -7.34 7.66 -16.73
C LEU A 114 -7.67 6.57 -17.74
N ASN A 115 -8.95 6.33 -18.02
CA ASN A 115 -9.37 5.26 -18.93
C ASN A 115 -8.95 5.53 -20.38
N ARG A 116 -9.01 6.78 -20.84
CA ARG A 116 -8.49 7.14 -22.16
C ARG A 116 -7.01 6.84 -22.30
N GLN A 117 -6.19 7.24 -21.31
CA GLN A 117 -4.76 6.94 -21.33
C GLN A 117 -4.45 5.46 -21.23
N LEU A 118 -5.17 4.69 -20.40
CA LEU A 118 -5.00 3.24 -20.32
C LEU A 118 -5.31 2.54 -21.66
N GLN A 119 -6.36 2.98 -22.37
CA GLN A 119 -6.69 2.46 -23.70
C GLN A 119 -5.61 2.82 -24.74
N ASP A 120 -5.10 4.05 -24.72
CA ASP A 120 -4.01 4.48 -25.59
C ASP A 120 -2.71 3.70 -25.28
N ILE A 121 -2.39 3.41 -24.01
CA ILE A 121 -1.29 2.57 -23.59
C ILE A 121 -1.45 1.13 -24.13
N ILE A 122 -2.65 0.53 -23.99
CA ILE A 122 -2.93 -0.80 -24.56
C ILE A 122 -2.74 -0.79 -26.07
N ALA A 123 -3.16 0.26 -26.75
CA ALA A 123 -2.99 0.45 -28.20
C ALA A 123 -1.57 0.85 -28.62
N CYS A 124 -0.59 0.83 -27.70
CA CYS A 124 0.81 1.21 -27.94
C CYS A 124 0.98 2.64 -28.48
N LYS A 125 0.07 3.55 -28.12
CA LYS A 125 0.19 4.98 -28.43
C LYS A 125 0.97 5.70 -27.33
N THR A 126 1.59 6.81 -27.71
CA THR A 126 2.23 7.72 -26.75
C THR A 126 1.21 8.48 -25.93
N VAL A 127 1.34 8.47 -24.62
CA VAL A 127 0.54 9.27 -23.69
C VAL A 127 1.45 10.25 -22.94
N GLU A 128 0.95 11.44 -22.68
CA GLU A 128 1.61 12.42 -21.81
C GLU A 128 1.15 12.17 -20.36
N LEU A 129 2.10 11.90 -19.47
CA LEU A 129 1.79 11.57 -18.08
C LEU A 129 1.45 12.81 -17.25
N THR A 130 0.53 12.64 -16.31
CA THR A 130 0.19 13.66 -15.31
C THR A 130 0.92 13.41 -14.01
N GLU A 131 0.99 14.45 -13.18
CA GLU A 131 1.56 14.42 -11.83
C GLU A 131 0.64 15.20 -10.90
N PHE A 132 0.39 14.68 -9.70
CA PHE A 132 -0.42 15.33 -8.69
C PHE A 132 0.46 15.83 -7.55
N ASP A 133 0.40 17.13 -7.29
CA ASP A 133 1.09 17.78 -6.18
C ASP A 133 0.18 17.79 -4.95
N PHE A 134 0.49 16.93 -3.97
CA PHE A 134 -0.29 16.79 -2.73
C PHE A 134 -0.29 18.06 -1.86
N PRO A 135 0.82 18.79 -1.68
CA PRO A 135 0.83 20.03 -0.90
C PRO A 135 -0.14 21.09 -1.43
N THR A 136 -0.23 21.26 -2.74
CA THR A 136 -1.11 22.27 -3.38
C THR A 136 -2.44 21.70 -3.84
N HIS A 137 -2.62 20.38 -3.79
CA HIS A 137 -3.77 19.65 -4.32
C HIS A 137 -4.07 19.98 -5.79
N THR A 138 -3.02 20.06 -6.61
CA THR A 138 -3.14 20.40 -8.04
C THR A 138 -2.55 19.30 -8.92
N ARG A 139 -3.24 19.01 -10.03
CA ARG A 139 -2.72 18.15 -11.09
C ARG A 139 -2.11 19.00 -12.19
N ARG A 140 -0.97 18.56 -12.71
CA ARG A 140 -0.27 19.19 -13.83
C ARG A 140 0.24 18.14 -14.81
N GLN A 141 0.62 18.56 -16.01
CA GLN A 141 1.39 17.70 -16.91
C GLN A 141 2.78 17.52 -16.35
N SER A 142 3.27 16.27 -16.33
CA SER A 142 4.60 15.95 -15.79
C SER A 142 5.75 16.31 -16.75
N GLY A 143 5.43 16.56 -18.02
CA GLY A 143 6.41 16.69 -19.10
C GLY A 143 7.04 15.36 -19.53
N LYS A 144 6.63 14.24 -18.95
CA LYS A 144 7.07 12.89 -19.31
C LYS A 144 6.04 12.22 -20.20
N THR A 145 6.51 11.38 -21.11
CA THR A 145 5.65 10.56 -21.98
C THR A 145 5.93 9.08 -21.75
N LEU A 146 4.91 8.26 -21.98
CA LEU A 146 4.99 6.80 -21.98
C LEU A 146 4.49 6.27 -23.32
N THR A 147 5.26 5.37 -23.93
CA THR A 147 4.85 4.59 -25.10
C THR A 147 5.14 3.12 -24.80
N ARG A 148 4.10 2.34 -24.45
CA ARG A 148 4.24 0.91 -24.24
C ARG A 148 4.53 0.22 -25.57
N LYS A 149 5.50 -0.68 -25.63
CA LYS A 149 5.73 -1.55 -26.80
C LYS A 149 4.99 -2.89 -26.63
N PRO A 150 4.70 -3.61 -27.72
CA PRO A 150 4.18 -4.97 -27.63
C PRO A 150 5.07 -5.86 -26.74
N GLY A 151 4.44 -6.62 -25.84
CA GLY A 151 5.14 -7.47 -24.88
C GLY A 151 5.58 -6.78 -23.59
N GLU A 152 5.54 -5.45 -23.49
CA GLU A 152 5.75 -4.72 -22.25
C GLU A 152 4.47 -4.69 -21.39
N VAL A 153 4.63 -4.49 -20.08
CA VAL A 153 3.53 -4.45 -19.09
C VAL A 153 3.50 -3.09 -18.40
N VAL A 154 2.30 -2.60 -18.12
CA VAL A 154 2.10 -1.41 -17.28
C VAL A 154 1.40 -1.80 -16.00
N ILE A 155 1.96 -1.42 -14.87
CA ILE A 155 1.38 -1.56 -13.54
C ILE A 155 0.73 -0.23 -13.17
N LEU A 156 -0.56 -0.25 -12.86
CA LEU A 156 -1.27 0.88 -12.25
C LEU A 156 -1.58 0.53 -10.80
N GLU A 157 -1.01 1.25 -9.85
CA GLU A 157 -1.33 1.10 -8.44
C GLU A 157 -2.22 2.25 -7.93
N GLY A 158 -3.10 1.96 -6.99
CA GLY A 158 -3.97 2.95 -6.36
C GLY A 158 -5.10 2.31 -5.56
N ILE A 159 -5.76 3.12 -4.75
CA ILE A 159 -6.81 2.60 -3.85
C ILE A 159 -8.07 2.15 -4.60
N HIS A 160 -8.34 2.69 -5.80
CA HIS A 160 -9.55 2.44 -6.58
C HIS A 160 -9.32 1.66 -7.87
N THR A 161 -8.14 1.09 -8.11
CA THR A 161 -7.84 0.42 -9.38
C THR A 161 -8.71 -0.80 -9.67
N LEU A 162 -9.33 -1.42 -8.66
CA LEU A 162 -10.30 -2.50 -8.83
C LEU A 162 -11.76 -2.03 -8.87
N ASN A 163 -12.03 -0.74 -8.63
CA ASN A 163 -13.37 -0.19 -8.74
C ASN A 163 -13.77 -0.04 -10.22
N PRO A 164 -14.83 -0.73 -10.71
CA PRO A 164 -15.22 -0.71 -12.12
C PRO A 164 -15.76 0.64 -12.59
N HIS A 165 -16.13 1.53 -11.67
CA HIS A 165 -16.51 2.90 -12.01
C HIS A 165 -15.28 3.78 -12.26
N VAL A 166 -14.10 3.41 -11.75
CA VAL A 166 -12.86 4.17 -11.91
C VAL A 166 -11.99 3.60 -13.03
N VAL A 167 -11.81 2.27 -13.07
CA VAL A 167 -11.08 1.58 -14.15
C VAL A 167 -12.04 0.68 -14.89
N THR A 168 -12.38 1.07 -16.13
CA THR A 168 -13.41 0.42 -16.95
C THR A 168 -12.83 -0.62 -17.92
N LEU A 169 -11.52 -0.92 -17.82
CA LEU A 169 -10.89 -1.94 -18.66
C LEU A 169 -11.56 -3.32 -18.49
N PRO A 170 -11.74 -4.09 -19.57
CA PRO A 170 -12.21 -5.45 -19.51
C PRO A 170 -11.33 -6.33 -18.61
N GLU A 171 -11.93 -7.27 -17.91
CA GLU A 171 -11.22 -8.13 -16.96
C GLU A 171 -10.17 -9.01 -17.65
N GLU A 172 -10.47 -9.46 -18.86
CA GLU A 172 -9.59 -10.29 -19.70
C GLU A 172 -8.34 -9.56 -20.21
N GLN A 173 -8.27 -8.25 -20.08
CA GLN A 173 -7.09 -7.43 -20.43
C GLN A 173 -6.24 -7.03 -19.23
N THR A 174 -6.59 -7.52 -18.04
CA THR A 174 -5.95 -7.07 -16.80
C THR A 174 -5.59 -8.23 -15.89
N VAL A 175 -4.42 -8.15 -15.23
CA VAL A 175 -4.12 -8.93 -14.02
C VAL A 175 -4.40 -8.06 -12.81
N ARG A 176 -5.18 -8.55 -11.84
CA ARG A 176 -5.68 -7.74 -10.72
C ARG A 176 -5.20 -8.27 -9.39
N LEU A 177 -4.53 -7.41 -8.62
CA LEU A 177 -4.00 -7.72 -7.30
C LEU A 177 -4.75 -6.89 -6.24
N TYR A 178 -5.20 -7.57 -5.20
CA TYR A 178 -5.62 -6.90 -3.97
C TYR A 178 -4.54 -7.06 -2.90
N VAL A 179 -3.92 -5.93 -2.51
CA VAL A 179 -2.78 -5.87 -1.60
C VAL A 179 -3.23 -5.32 -0.25
N SER A 180 -3.14 -6.10 0.81
CA SER A 180 -3.56 -5.65 2.16
C SER A 180 -2.94 -6.51 3.24
N VAL A 181 -2.82 -5.96 4.45
CA VAL A 181 -2.58 -6.74 5.66
C VAL A 181 -3.82 -7.58 5.95
N ARG A 182 -3.67 -8.91 6.09
CA ARG A 182 -4.79 -9.85 6.29
C ARG A 182 -4.62 -10.72 7.54
N THR A 183 -3.39 -10.84 8.00
CA THR A 183 -3.06 -11.62 9.19
C THR A 183 -3.41 -10.84 10.46
N ARG A 184 -4.05 -11.50 11.44
CA ARG A 184 -4.26 -10.98 12.79
C ARG A 184 -3.08 -11.35 13.69
N VAL A 185 -2.83 -10.50 14.69
CA VAL A 185 -1.83 -10.79 15.73
C VAL A 185 -2.57 -11.11 17.03
N GLU A 186 -2.29 -12.28 17.61
CA GLU A 186 -2.83 -12.69 18.89
C GLU A 186 -1.86 -12.27 20.01
N GLY A 187 -2.37 -11.45 20.92
CA GLY A 187 -1.67 -11.00 22.11
C GLY A 187 -1.50 -12.11 23.17
N PRO A 188 -0.79 -11.82 24.27
CA PRO A 188 -0.52 -12.80 25.32
C PRO A 188 -1.79 -13.24 26.08
N ASP A 189 -2.81 -12.39 26.10
CA ASP A 189 -4.12 -12.60 26.73
C ASP A 189 -5.17 -13.23 25.78
N GLY A 190 -4.78 -13.55 24.53
CA GLY A 190 -5.67 -14.04 23.49
C GLY A 190 -6.41 -12.96 22.72
N THR A 191 -6.18 -11.67 23.03
CA THR A 191 -6.74 -10.55 22.26
C THR A 191 -6.25 -10.59 20.82
N LEU A 192 -7.16 -10.45 19.85
CA LEU A 192 -6.83 -10.46 18.43
C LEU A 192 -6.74 -9.03 17.88
N LEU A 193 -5.53 -8.57 17.60
CA LEU A 193 -5.31 -7.30 16.91
C LEU A 193 -5.73 -7.42 15.44
N HIS A 194 -6.69 -6.57 15.04
CA HIS A 194 -7.21 -6.55 13.68
C HIS A 194 -6.19 -5.94 12.71
N PRO A 195 -6.08 -6.43 11.44
CA PRO A 195 -5.16 -5.92 10.43
C PRO A 195 -5.18 -4.41 10.21
N LYS A 196 -6.33 -3.75 10.38
CA LYS A 196 -6.46 -2.29 10.29
C LYS A 196 -5.50 -1.54 11.23
N TYR A 197 -5.18 -2.14 12.40
CA TYR A 197 -4.28 -1.54 13.38
C TYR A 197 -2.81 -1.67 12.97
N ILE A 198 -2.43 -2.74 12.28
CA ILE A 198 -1.09 -2.85 11.69
C ILE A 198 -0.90 -1.73 10.64
N ARG A 199 -1.91 -1.50 9.80
CA ARG A 199 -1.87 -0.40 8.83
C ARG A 199 -1.91 0.98 9.51
N LEU A 200 -2.57 1.10 10.65
CA LEU A 200 -2.53 2.32 11.46
C LEU A 200 -1.11 2.59 11.97
N LEU A 201 -0.42 1.58 12.52
CA LEU A 201 0.99 1.70 12.95
C LEU A 201 1.90 2.10 11.79
N ARG A 202 1.76 1.47 10.62
CA ARG A 202 2.48 1.84 9.39
C ARG A 202 2.26 3.30 9.02
N ARG A 203 1.00 3.76 9.02
CA ARG A 203 0.66 5.14 8.71
C ARG A 203 1.20 6.13 9.73
N MET A 204 1.10 5.82 11.03
CA MET A 204 1.65 6.66 12.09
C MET A 204 3.15 6.86 11.91
N GLN A 205 3.88 5.75 11.73
CA GLN A 205 5.33 5.82 11.55
C GLN A 205 5.71 6.59 10.28
N ARG A 206 5.07 6.29 9.15
CA ARG A 206 5.31 7.01 7.90
C ARG A 206 4.99 8.51 8.01
N ASP A 207 3.86 8.86 8.63
CA ASP A 207 3.42 10.24 8.72
C ASP A 207 4.36 11.06 9.62
N VAL A 208 4.93 10.45 10.67
CA VAL A 208 5.99 11.06 11.50
C VAL A 208 7.28 11.22 10.70
N GLU A 209 7.75 10.16 10.05
CA GLU A 209 9.03 10.10 9.36
C GLU A 209 9.09 11.02 8.12
N HIS A 210 8.04 10.98 7.29
CA HIS A 210 8.08 11.58 5.95
C HIS A 210 7.15 12.78 5.76
N ARG A 211 6.17 13.00 6.65
CA ARG A 211 5.13 14.00 6.46
C ARG A 211 5.04 15.05 7.57
N GLY A 212 5.87 14.93 8.59
CA GLY A 212 5.88 15.83 9.75
C GLY A 212 4.55 15.85 10.53
N ARG A 213 3.70 14.81 10.36
CA ARG A 213 2.40 14.71 11.03
C ARG A 213 2.53 13.87 12.31
N PRO A 214 2.12 14.39 13.47
CA PRO A 214 2.16 13.63 14.72
C PRO A 214 1.15 12.45 14.71
N ALA A 215 1.39 11.45 15.55
CA ALA A 215 0.52 10.26 15.67
C ALA A 215 -0.96 10.62 15.95
N THR A 216 -1.22 11.67 16.70
CA THR A 216 -2.58 12.20 16.97
C THR A 216 -3.30 12.62 15.69
N GLY A 217 -2.58 13.25 14.74
CA GLY A 217 -3.13 13.63 13.44
C GLY A 217 -3.52 12.41 12.59
N THR A 218 -2.72 11.34 12.62
CA THR A 218 -3.05 10.08 11.94
C THR A 218 -4.23 9.37 12.60
N LEU A 219 -4.32 9.39 13.93
CA LEU A 219 -5.48 8.88 14.68
C LEU A 219 -6.78 9.60 14.32
N ALA A 220 -6.75 10.92 14.22
CA ALA A 220 -7.92 11.70 13.85
C ALA A 220 -8.52 11.31 12.50
N MET A 221 -7.68 10.82 11.56
CA MET A 221 -8.10 10.36 10.23
C MET A 221 -8.53 8.89 10.20
N PHE A 222 -8.36 8.13 11.29
CA PHE A 222 -8.53 6.67 11.27
C PHE A 222 -9.92 6.23 10.83
N HIS A 223 -10.95 6.85 11.37
CA HIS A 223 -12.35 6.48 11.06
C HIS A 223 -12.74 6.83 9.62
N SER A 224 -12.31 7.99 9.10
CA SER A 224 -12.61 8.39 7.71
C SER A 224 -11.94 7.46 6.71
N VAL A 225 -10.68 7.09 6.96
CA VAL A 225 -9.95 6.15 6.10
C VAL A 225 -10.55 4.74 6.13
N ASN A 226 -10.94 4.22 7.31
CA ASN A 226 -11.60 2.92 7.37
C ASN A 226 -12.97 2.93 6.69
N ARG A 227 -13.75 4.02 6.86
CA ARG A 227 -15.03 4.17 6.14
C ARG A 227 -14.82 4.17 4.62
N GLY A 228 -13.82 4.91 4.13
CA GLY A 228 -13.48 4.91 2.70
C GLY A 228 -13.08 3.51 2.20
N GLU A 229 -12.29 2.77 2.96
CA GLU A 229 -11.96 1.37 2.67
C GLU A 229 -13.21 0.50 2.56
N ASP A 230 -14.08 0.53 3.58
CA ASP A 230 -15.29 -0.30 3.63
C ASP A 230 -16.28 0.06 2.52
N THR A 231 -16.35 1.35 2.13
CA THR A 231 -17.31 1.85 1.15
C THR A 231 -16.82 1.72 -0.29
N PHE A 232 -15.53 2.01 -0.54
CA PHE A 232 -15.04 2.24 -1.91
C PHE A 232 -13.98 1.23 -2.37
N ILE A 233 -13.39 0.43 -1.46
CA ILE A 233 -12.31 -0.51 -1.80
C ILE A 233 -12.74 -1.96 -1.58
N MET A 234 -13.21 -2.29 -0.38
CA MET A 234 -13.60 -3.65 0.00
C MET A 234 -14.68 -4.29 -0.88
N PRO A 235 -15.70 -3.55 -1.37
CA PRO A 235 -16.72 -4.14 -2.23
C PRO A 235 -16.17 -4.73 -3.51
N TYR A 236 -15.04 -4.23 -4.00
CA TYR A 236 -14.43 -4.66 -5.27
C TYR A 236 -13.27 -5.65 -5.12
N LYS A 237 -12.94 -6.03 -3.89
CA LYS A 237 -11.88 -7.00 -3.61
C LYS A 237 -12.08 -8.33 -4.34
N HIS A 238 -13.33 -8.79 -4.47
CA HIS A 238 -13.67 -10.05 -5.13
C HIS A 238 -13.25 -10.12 -6.61
N ARG A 239 -12.94 -8.98 -7.22
CA ARG A 239 -12.44 -8.88 -8.60
C ARG A 239 -10.95 -9.17 -8.74
N SER A 240 -10.22 -9.37 -7.65
CA SER A 240 -8.79 -9.66 -7.70
C SER A 240 -8.50 -11.05 -8.27
N THR A 241 -7.49 -11.14 -9.12
CA THR A 241 -6.88 -12.40 -9.58
C THR A 241 -6.01 -12.99 -8.45
N PHE A 242 -5.34 -12.11 -7.70
CA PHE A 242 -4.48 -12.48 -6.57
C PHE A 242 -4.77 -11.62 -5.35
N ASP A 243 -4.86 -12.28 -4.20
CA ASP A 243 -4.87 -11.66 -2.88
C ASP A 243 -3.46 -11.72 -2.27
N VAL A 244 -2.86 -10.56 -2.00
CA VAL A 244 -1.50 -10.45 -1.44
C VAL A 244 -1.57 -10.02 0.02
N ASP A 245 -1.15 -10.88 0.94
CA ASP A 245 -1.00 -10.53 2.35
C ASP A 245 0.37 -9.88 2.57
N THR A 246 0.37 -8.62 2.95
CA THR A 246 1.58 -7.83 3.21
C THR A 246 1.97 -7.79 4.68
N TYR A 247 1.42 -8.67 5.51
CA TYR A 247 1.83 -8.78 6.90
C TYR A 247 3.20 -9.42 7.03
N PHE A 248 4.11 -8.75 7.73
CA PHE A 248 5.42 -9.29 8.11
C PHE A 248 5.42 -9.64 9.60
N PRO A 249 5.65 -10.91 9.98
CA PRO A 249 5.61 -11.34 11.38
C PRO A 249 6.55 -10.57 12.30
N TYR A 250 7.59 -9.92 11.79
CA TYR A 250 8.54 -9.13 12.55
C TYR A 250 8.15 -7.64 12.68
N GLU A 251 7.19 -7.12 11.89
CA GLU A 251 6.92 -5.67 11.83
C GLU A 251 6.39 -5.09 13.14
N ILE A 252 5.61 -5.84 13.91
CA ILE A 252 5.10 -5.39 15.21
C ILE A 252 6.24 -5.13 16.21
N HIS A 253 7.33 -5.89 16.11
CA HIS A 253 8.52 -5.75 16.91
C HIS A 253 9.30 -4.47 16.58
N VAL A 254 9.33 -4.11 15.29
CA VAL A 254 9.91 -2.85 14.81
C VAL A 254 9.06 -1.67 15.27
N TYR A 255 7.72 -1.75 15.09
CA TYR A 255 6.84 -0.66 15.55
C TYR A 255 6.83 -0.47 17.05
N ARG A 256 7.07 -1.52 17.84
CA ARG A 256 7.32 -1.35 19.26
C ARG A 256 8.48 -0.40 19.54
N HIS A 257 9.58 -0.58 18.83
CA HIS A 257 10.77 0.26 18.99
C HIS A 257 10.47 1.73 18.70
N TYR A 258 9.69 2.04 17.67
CA TYR A 258 9.41 3.42 17.26
C TYR A 258 8.23 4.08 17.97
N LEU A 259 7.19 3.33 18.30
CA LEU A 259 5.89 3.92 18.65
C LEU A 259 5.42 3.65 20.08
N LEU A 260 6.03 2.73 20.83
CA LEU A 260 5.51 2.33 22.14
C LEU A 260 5.38 3.52 23.09
N ASP A 261 6.44 4.31 23.27
CA ASP A 261 6.44 5.43 24.21
C ASP A 261 5.43 6.51 23.81
N THR A 262 5.35 6.82 22.52
CA THR A 262 4.35 7.75 22.00
C THR A 262 2.93 7.25 22.25
N LEU A 263 2.65 5.97 21.97
CA LEU A 263 1.32 5.40 22.14
C LEU A 263 0.92 5.25 23.61
N GLN A 264 1.86 5.04 24.52
CA GLN A 264 1.58 5.06 25.97
C GLN A 264 1.04 6.41 26.45
N THR A 265 1.49 7.52 25.86
CA THR A 265 0.94 8.85 26.18
C THR A 265 -0.50 9.07 25.66
N LEU A 266 -0.96 8.18 24.78
CA LEU A 266 -2.27 8.23 24.14
C LEU A 266 -3.16 7.03 24.55
N ALA A 267 -2.86 6.40 25.69
CA ALA A 267 -3.51 5.15 26.13
C ALA A 267 -5.04 5.26 26.29
N ASP A 268 -5.54 6.45 26.58
CA ASP A 268 -6.99 6.71 26.73
C ASP A 268 -7.74 6.71 25.36
N HIS A 269 -7.02 6.76 24.25
CA HIS A 269 -7.65 6.71 22.93
C HIS A 269 -8.08 5.25 22.60
N PRO A 270 -9.35 5.00 22.25
CA PRO A 270 -9.87 3.65 22.07
C PRO A 270 -9.05 2.78 21.10
N GLU A 271 -8.56 3.38 20.00
CA GLU A 271 -7.77 2.66 18.99
C GLU A 271 -6.38 2.32 19.52
N VAL A 272 -5.81 3.17 20.35
CA VAL A 272 -4.50 2.93 21.00
C VAL A 272 -4.63 1.88 22.09
N ALA A 273 -5.70 1.92 22.88
CA ALA A 273 -6.00 0.91 23.90
C ALA A 273 -6.10 -0.51 23.30
N ALA A 274 -6.60 -0.63 22.06
CA ALA A 274 -6.64 -1.92 21.35
C ALA A 274 -5.26 -2.41 20.87
N ILE A 275 -4.31 -1.50 20.61
CA ILE A 275 -2.97 -1.81 20.09
C ILE A 275 -1.97 -2.13 21.22
N LEU A 276 -2.00 -1.35 22.30
CA LEU A 276 -1.00 -1.36 23.36
C LEU A 276 -0.71 -2.73 23.97
N PRO A 277 -1.70 -3.60 24.25
CA PRO A 277 -1.40 -4.92 24.86
C PRO A 277 -0.50 -5.78 23.98
N VAL A 278 -0.73 -5.76 22.67
CA VAL A 278 0.08 -6.55 21.72
C VAL A 278 1.44 -5.87 21.48
N LEU A 279 1.45 -4.55 21.31
CA LEU A 279 2.68 -3.79 21.05
C LEU A 279 3.63 -3.86 22.26
N ALA A 280 3.13 -3.70 23.47
CA ALA A 280 3.92 -3.78 24.70
C ALA A 280 4.47 -5.19 24.96
N ALA A 281 3.75 -6.22 24.52
CA ALA A 281 4.18 -7.62 24.68
C ALA A 281 5.23 -8.04 23.63
N ALA A 282 5.41 -7.31 22.53
CA ALA A 282 6.38 -7.65 21.50
C ALA A 282 7.81 -7.45 22.01
N THR A 283 8.75 -8.33 21.68
CA THR A 283 10.20 -8.08 21.88
C THR A 283 10.63 -6.94 20.94
N PRO A 284 11.32 -5.88 21.41
CA PRO A 284 11.75 -4.81 20.52
C PRO A 284 12.76 -5.31 19.48
N LEU A 285 12.63 -4.83 18.26
CA LEU A 285 13.52 -5.15 17.15
C LEU A 285 14.06 -3.87 16.54
N ASP A 286 15.38 -3.74 16.49
CA ASP A 286 16.04 -2.61 15.84
C ASP A 286 15.88 -2.72 14.32
N ALA A 287 15.59 -1.58 13.68
CA ALA A 287 15.38 -1.53 12.24
C ALA A 287 16.65 -1.82 11.41
N SER A 288 17.84 -1.78 12.00
CA SER A 288 19.10 -2.10 11.31
C SER A 288 19.15 -3.53 10.74
N VAL A 289 18.38 -4.46 11.32
CA VAL A 289 18.29 -5.84 10.81
C VAL A 289 17.28 -5.99 9.65
N VAL A 290 16.50 -4.95 9.36
CA VAL A 290 15.53 -4.94 8.26
C VAL A 290 16.24 -4.51 6.97
N PRO A 291 16.24 -5.33 5.91
CA PRO A 291 16.94 -4.95 4.68
C PRO A 291 16.31 -3.71 4.02
N PRO A 292 17.08 -2.87 3.31
CA PRO A 292 16.57 -1.67 2.65
C PRO A 292 15.57 -1.98 1.50
N THR A 293 15.54 -3.23 1.05
CA THR A 293 14.56 -3.74 0.05
C THR A 293 13.25 -4.23 0.68
N ALA A 294 13.12 -4.22 2.02
CA ALA A 294 11.91 -4.69 2.69
C ALA A 294 10.73 -3.72 2.48
N LEU A 295 9.53 -4.28 2.30
CA LEU A 295 8.32 -3.48 2.12
C LEU A 295 8.10 -2.49 3.26
N ILE A 296 8.37 -2.89 4.51
CA ILE A 296 8.12 -2.01 5.67
C ILE A 296 9.02 -0.77 5.71
N ARG A 297 10.10 -0.73 4.91
CA ARG A 297 10.95 0.46 4.73
C ARG A 297 10.19 1.64 4.15
N GLU A 298 9.12 1.41 3.40
CA GLU A 298 8.16 2.46 2.99
C GLU A 298 7.65 3.29 4.18
N PHE A 299 7.59 2.68 5.36
CA PHE A 299 6.99 3.30 6.55
C PHE A 299 8.02 3.75 7.60
N ILE A 300 9.19 3.10 7.64
CA ILE A 300 10.22 3.34 8.65
C ILE A 300 11.46 4.04 8.10
N GLY A 301 11.48 4.37 6.80
CA GLY A 301 12.61 5.03 6.15
C GLY A 301 13.65 4.09 5.57
N ASP A 302 14.63 4.67 4.86
CA ASP A 302 15.77 4.00 4.22
C ASP A 302 15.37 2.94 3.17
N SER A 303 14.26 3.15 2.46
CA SER A 303 13.85 2.30 1.35
C SER A 303 14.70 2.53 0.11
N VAL A 304 15.09 1.45 -0.58
CA VAL A 304 15.68 1.55 -1.95
C VAL A 304 14.61 1.89 -3.00
N TYR A 305 13.34 1.69 -2.68
CA TYR A 305 12.20 2.03 -3.52
C TYR A 305 11.78 3.47 -3.20
N HIS A 306 12.38 4.44 -3.89
CA HIS A 306 12.03 5.86 -3.72
C HIS A 306 10.63 6.14 -4.31
N GLN A 307 9.83 6.87 -3.55
CA GLN A 307 8.53 7.42 -3.98
C GLN A 307 8.70 8.84 -4.51
#